data_0431fcbb02efbdf0affeedcc86a13ca9
#
_entry.id   0431fcbb02efbdf0affeedcc86a13ca9
#
_cell.length_a   1.000
_cell.length_b   1.000
_cell.length_c   1.000
_cell.angle_alpha   90.00
_cell.angle_beta   90.00
_cell.angle_gamma   90.00
#
_symmetry.space_group_name_H-M   'P 1'
#
loop_
_entity.id
_entity.type
_entity.pdbx_description
1 polymer ?
#
loop_
_entity_poly.entity_id
_entity_poly.type
_entity_poly.pdbx_seq_one_letter_code
_entity_poly.pdbx_strand_id
1 'polypeptide(L)'
;MNIFKQAKFFWTSIVLAVIFSAVMQVLIVGGTLNQFYVNTVFFIGINIILAASLHLIIGITGQFSIGHAGFLAVGAYASAIVTMKLGLPFPLALLAGGAAAALAGLIIGIPTLRLKGDYLAIATLGFGEIVRIVFLNIDYVGGASGMTVSHLTTWPWLIGCVLLTVVVIVNFTNSTHGRACISIREN
;
A
#
# COMPACT_ATOMS: atom_id res chain seq x y z
N MET A 1 -5.58 15.00 26.92
CA MET A 1 -5.60 15.85 25.69
C MET A 1 -6.97 15.65 25.03
N ASN A 2 -7.77 16.72 24.85
CA ASN A 2 -9.20 16.66 24.55
C ASN A 2 -9.51 15.92 23.23
N ILE A 3 -10.32 14.86 23.30
CA ILE A 3 -10.82 14.05 22.16
C ILE A 3 -11.42 14.94 21.05
N PHE A 4 -12.13 16.02 21.43
CA PHE A 4 -12.66 17.01 20.49
C PHE A 4 -11.57 17.79 19.70
N LYS A 5 -10.40 17.99 20.29
CA LYS A 5 -9.30 18.69 19.63
C LYS A 5 -8.59 17.77 18.60
N GLN A 6 -8.49 16.48 18.90
CA GLN A 6 -7.97 15.47 17.97
C GLN A 6 -8.91 15.24 16.79
N ALA A 7 -10.22 15.16 17.05
CA ALA A 7 -11.21 15.03 15.98
C ALA A 7 -11.20 16.25 15.04
N LYS A 8 -11.14 17.48 15.56
CA LYS A 8 -11.04 18.70 14.73
C LYS A 8 -9.76 18.71 13.90
N PHE A 9 -8.63 18.36 14.49
CA PHE A 9 -7.35 18.30 13.77
C PHE A 9 -7.39 17.26 12.63
N PHE A 10 -7.97 16.10 12.86
CA PHE A 10 -8.14 15.06 11.86
C PHE A 10 -9.02 15.52 10.69
N TRP A 11 -10.16 16.14 10.97
CA TRP A 11 -11.06 16.68 9.94
C TRP A 11 -10.43 17.85 9.16
N THR A 12 -9.71 18.74 9.83
CA THR A 12 -8.99 19.83 9.13
C THR A 12 -7.88 19.29 8.23
N SER A 13 -7.17 18.25 8.63
CA SER A 13 -6.15 17.60 7.78
C SER A 13 -6.75 16.94 6.54
N ILE A 14 -7.91 16.29 6.66
CA ILE A 14 -8.64 15.72 5.52
C ILE A 14 -9.09 16.82 4.57
N VAL A 15 -9.68 17.90 5.06
CA VAL A 15 -10.13 19.02 4.23
C VAL A 15 -8.95 19.65 3.49
N LEU A 16 -7.81 19.87 4.16
CA LEU A 16 -6.58 20.37 3.53
C LEU A 16 -6.08 19.41 2.44
N ALA A 17 -6.09 18.10 2.69
CA ALA A 17 -5.68 17.09 1.71
C ALA A 17 -6.61 17.09 0.48
N VAL A 18 -7.91 17.24 0.68
CA VAL A 18 -8.89 17.33 -0.41
C VAL A 18 -8.69 18.62 -1.23
N ILE A 19 -8.49 19.78 -0.58
CA ILE A 19 -8.21 21.04 -1.27
C ILE A 19 -6.91 20.92 -2.08
N PHE A 20 -5.84 20.40 -1.46
CA PHE A 20 -4.57 20.17 -2.15
C PHE A 20 -4.75 19.25 -3.36
N SER A 21 -5.51 18.16 -3.20
CA SER A 21 -5.76 17.24 -4.30
C SER A 21 -6.57 17.89 -5.45
N ALA A 22 -7.52 18.74 -5.14
CA ALA A 22 -8.28 19.47 -6.16
C ALA A 22 -7.39 20.46 -6.93
N VAL A 23 -6.54 21.20 -6.25
CA VAL A 23 -5.57 22.10 -6.89
C VAL A 23 -4.62 21.32 -7.81
N MET A 24 -4.06 20.21 -7.33
CA MET A 24 -3.18 19.35 -8.14
C MET A 24 -3.90 18.76 -9.35
N GLN A 25 -5.17 18.37 -9.21
CA GLN A 25 -5.97 17.90 -10.33
C GLN A 25 -6.12 18.97 -11.43
N VAL A 26 -6.39 20.21 -11.04
CA VAL A 26 -6.50 21.33 -12.00
C VAL A 26 -5.17 21.58 -12.71
N LEU A 27 -4.06 21.55 -12.00
CA LEU A 27 -2.71 21.73 -12.56
C LEU A 27 -2.31 20.60 -13.52
N ILE A 28 -2.67 19.36 -13.21
CA ILE A 28 -2.39 18.19 -14.05
C ILE A 28 -3.24 18.26 -15.33
N VAL A 29 -4.55 18.50 -15.22
CA VAL A 29 -5.46 18.58 -16.36
C VAL A 29 -5.18 19.81 -17.22
N GLY A 30 -4.79 20.94 -16.60
CA GLY A 30 -4.41 22.16 -17.28
C GLY A 30 -3.09 22.07 -18.07
N GLY A 31 -2.36 20.95 -17.98
CA GLY A 31 -1.10 20.72 -18.73
C GLY A 31 0.04 21.66 -18.31
N THR A 32 -0.08 22.35 -17.18
CA THR A 32 0.94 23.28 -16.68
C THR A 32 2.16 22.57 -16.08
N LEU A 33 1.98 21.29 -15.70
CA LEU A 33 3.05 20.46 -15.11
C LEU A 33 3.69 19.57 -16.19
N ASN A 34 5.01 19.56 -16.23
CA ASN A 34 5.76 18.63 -17.06
C ASN A 34 5.46 17.19 -16.57
N GLN A 35 5.40 16.24 -17.52
CA GLN A 35 5.14 14.82 -17.25
C GLN A 35 6.06 14.23 -16.16
N PHE A 36 7.30 14.72 -16.08
CA PHE A 36 8.24 14.32 -15.03
C PHE A 36 7.70 14.62 -13.61
N TYR A 37 7.19 15.84 -13.39
CA TYR A 37 6.63 16.23 -12.08
C TYR A 37 5.36 15.45 -11.77
N VAL A 38 4.52 15.21 -12.77
CA VAL A 38 3.31 14.39 -12.61
C VAL A 38 3.68 12.99 -12.12
N ASN A 39 4.62 12.32 -12.79
CA ASN A 39 5.07 10.99 -12.40
C ASN A 39 5.69 10.99 -10.99
N THR A 40 6.49 12.02 -10.66
CA THR A 40 7.10 12.16 -9.34
C THR A 40 6.03 12.23 -8.24
N VAL A 41 4.97 13.01 -8.45
CA VAL A 41 3.87 13.15 -7.48
C VAL A 41 3.10 11.84 -7.31
N PHE A 42 2.91 11.07 -8.40
CA PHE A 42 2.34 9.72 -8.30
C PHE A 42 3.21 8.78 -7.46
N PHE A 43 4.52 8.79 -7.67
CA PHE A 43 5.46 8.02 -6.84
C PHE A 43 5.40 8.42 -5.36
N ILE A 44 5.32 9.71 -5.08
CA ILE A 44 5.16 10.21 -3.70
C ILE A 44 3.88 9.65 -3.07
N GLY A 45 2.75 9.70 -3.78
CA GLY A 45 1.48 9.17 -3.28
C GLY A 45 1.54 7.67 -2.97
N ILE A 46 2.15 6.88 -3.85
CA ILE A 46 2.35 5.44 -3.63
C ILE A 46 3.24 5.19 -2.40
N ASN A 47 4.34 5.93 -2.28
CA ASN A 47 5.24 5.81 -1.13
C ASN A 47 4.58 6.23 0.19
N ILE A 48 3.64 7.18 0.19
CA ILE A 48 2.84 7.53 1.36
C ILE A 48 2.00 6.34 1.81
N ILE A 49 1.33 5.64 0.88
CA ILE A 49 0.55 4.43 1.19
C ILE A 49 1.45 3.35 1.79
N LEU A 50 2.61 3.11 1.17
CA LEU A 50 3.58 2.10 1.64
C LEU A 50 4.14 2.45 3.02
N ALA A 51 4.54 3.69 3.24
CA ALA A 51 5.07 4.14 4.52
C ALA A 51 4.01 4.07 5.63
N ALA A 52 2.77 4.47 5.34
CA ALA A 52 1.68 4.41 6.30
C ALA A 52 1.33 2.97 6.69
N SER A 53 1.27 2.05 5.71
CA SER A 53 1.01 0.62 5.97
C SER A 53 2.18 -0.06 6.70
N LEU A 54 3.42 0.30 6.38
CA LEU A 54 4.60 -0.19 7.09
C LEU A 54 4.63 0.33 8.54
N HIS A 55 4.24 1.60 8.75
CA HIS A 55 4.11 2.17 10.09
C HIS A 55 3.08 1.41 10.95
N LEU A 56 2.00 0.91 10.37
CA LEU A 56 1.04 0.06 11.08
C LEU A 56 1.73 -1.20 11.63
N ILE A 57 2.57 -1.85 10.82
CA ILE A 57 3.24 -3.09 11.19
C ILE A 57 4.38 -2.82 12.18
N ILE A 58 5.34 -1.96 11.84
CA ILE A 58 6.53 -1.72 12.68
C ILE A 58 6.18 -0.81 13.87
N GLY A 59 5.49 0.30 13.60
CA GLY A 59 5.25 1.34 14.61
C GLY A 59 4.19 0.97 15.63
N ILE A 60 3.10 0.33 15.19
CA ILE A 60 1.93 0.06 16.03
C ILE A 60 1.99 -1.36 16.59
N THR A 61 2.22 -2.38 15.75
CA THR A 61 2.26 -3.77 16.24
C THR A 61 3.63 -4.20 16.75
N GLY A 62 4.69 -3.41 16.51
CA GLY A 62 6.05 -3.72 16.95
C GLY A 62 6.72 -4.88 16.21
N GLN A 63 6.13 -5.34 15.11
CA GLN A 63 6.66 -6.45 14.32
C GLN A 63 7.65 -5.92 13.28
N PHE A 64 8.93 -6.27 13.42
CA PHE A 64 9.95 -5.85 12.46
C PHE A 64 9.86 -6.71 11.19
N SER A 65 9.34 -6.15 10.11
CA SER A 65 9.17 -6.81 8.82
C SER A 65 9.84 -6.03 7.70
N ILE A 66 10.64 -6.73 6.88
CA ILE A 66 11.34 -6.16 5.70
C ILE A 66 10.69 -6.65 4.39
N GLY A 67 9.73 -7.58 4.46
CA GLY A 67 9.07 -8.19 3.30
C GLY A 67 7.96 -7.36 2.64
N HIS A 68 7.77 -6.11 3.03
CA HIS A 68 6.64 -5.28 2.56
C HIS A 68 6.60 -5.13 1.04
N ALA A 69 7.76 -5.00 0.39
CA ALA A 69 7.89 -4.92 -1.06
C ALA A 69 7.41 -6.20 -1.78
N GLY A 70 7.54 -7.38 -1.15
CA GLY A 70 7.03 -8.63 -1.71
C GLY A 70 5.51 -8.64 -1.85
N PHE A 71 4.78 -8.16 -0.84
CA PHE A 71 3.32 -8.06 -0.91
C PHE A 71 2.87 -7.01 -1.93
N LEU A 72 3.59 -5.89 -2.05
CA LEU A 72 3.37 -4.91 -3.11
C LEU A 72 3.53 -5.54 -4.49
N ALA A 73 4.60 -6.31 -4.71
CA ALA A 73 4.85 -6.98 -5.98
C ALA A 73 3.73 -7.96 -6.35
N VAL A 74 3.29 -8.82 -5.40
CA VAL A 74 2.17 -9.74 -5.63
C VAL A 74 0.91 -8.99 -6.03
N GLY A 75 0.55 -7.92 -5.31
CA GLY A 75 -0.61 -7.10 -5.63
C GLY A 75 -0.50 -6.40 -6.98
N ALA A 76 0.66 -5.85 -7.32
CA ALA A 76 0.92 -5.15 -8.57
C ALA A 76 0.83 -6.10 -9.77
N TYR A 77 1.50 -7.25 -9.73
CA TYR A 77 1.43 -8.23 -10.81
C TYR A 77 0.03 -8.84 -10.96
N ALA A 78 -0.68 -9.14 -9.87
CA ALA A 78 -2.06 -9.62 -9.93
C ALA A 78 -2.99 -8.59 -10.58
N SER A 79 -2.90 -7.31 -10.21
CA SER A 79 -3.69 -6.25 -10.82
C SER A 79 -3.32 -6.01 -12.28
N ALA A 80 -2.03 -6.10 -12.63
CA ALA A 80 -1.56 -5.99 -14.00
C ALA A 80 -2.09 -7.13 -14.90
N ILE A 81 -2.10 -8.36 -14.41
CA ILE A 81 -2.69 -9.51 -15.13
C ILE A 81 -4.18 -9.26 -15.39
N VAL A 82 -4.92 -8.80 -14.39
CA VAL A 82 -6.37 -8.56 -14.51
C VAL A 82 -6.67 -7.46 -15.53
N THR A 83 -5.88 -6.38 -15.57
CA THR A 83 -6.07 -5.29 -16.52
C THR A 83 -5.59 -5.64 -17.93
N MET A 84 -4.38 -6.20 -18.05
CA MET A 84 -3.71 -6.36 -19.34
C MET A 84 -4.07 -7.66 -20.07
N LYS A 85 -4.34 -8.75 -19.31
CA LYS A 85 -4.64 -10.06 -19.88
C LYS A 85 -6.14 -10.37 -19.89
N LEU A 86 -6.87 -9.99 -18.83
CA LEU A 86 -8.30 -10.22 -18.75
C LEU A 86 -9.14 -9.03 -19.26
N GLY A 87 -8.52 -7.86 -19.50
CA GLY A 87 -9.21 -6.68 -20.01
C GLY A 87 -10.26 -6.10 -19.06
N LEU A 88 -10.20 -6.43 -17.76
CA LEU A 88 -11.16 -5.96 -16.78
C LEU A 88 -10.88 -4.51 -16.35
N PRO A 89 -11.92 -3.77 -15.95
CA PRO A 89 -11.77 -2.37 -15.55
C PRO A 89 -10.88 -2.23 -14.30
N PHE A 90 -10.17 -1.10 -14.22
CA PHE A 90 -9.19 -0.78 -13.18
C PHE A 90 -9.68 -1.02 -11.73
N PRO A 91 -10.92 -0.67 -11.33
CA PRO A 91 -11.40 -0.93 -9.97
C PRO A 91 -11.41 -2.42 -9.59
N LEU A 92 -11.80 -3.30 -10.53
CA LEU A 92 -11.78 -4.74 -10.30
C LEU A 92 -10.35 -5.29 -10.21
N ALA A 93 -9.44 -4.75 -11.01
CA ALA A 93 -8.03 -5.10 -10.94
C ALA A 93 -7.41 -4.68 -9.60
N LEU A 94 -7.77 -3.51 -9.08
CA LEU A 94 -7.31 -3.03 -7.77
C LEU A 94 -7.78 -3.96 -6.63
N LEU A 95 -9.05 -4.38 -6.67
CA LEU A 95 -9.61 -5.34 -5.71
C LEU A 95 -8.93 -6.71 -5.81
N ALA A 96 -8.71 -7.21 -7.03
CA ALA A 96 -8.02 -8.47 -7.27
C ALA A 96 -6.56 -8.43 -6.77
N GLY A 97 -5.85 -7.33 -7.03
CA GLY A 97 -4.50 -7.11 -6.51
C GLY A 97 -4.46 -7.07 -4.99
N GLY A 98 -5.41 -6.37 -4.37
CA GLY A 98 -5.57 -6.33 -2.91
C GLY A 98 -5.86 -7.71 -2.32
N ALA A 99 -6.77 -8.49 -2.94
CA ALA A 99 -7.08 -9.84 -2.52
C ALA A 99 -5.87 -10.78 -2.64
N ALA A 100 -5.13 -10.71 -3.75
CA ALA A 100 -3.93 -11.52 -3.96
C ALA A 100 -2.84 -11.19 -2.93
N ALA A 101 -2.61 -9.90 -2.64
CA ALA A 101 -1.67 -9.48 -1.61
C ALA A 101 -2.12 -9.93 -0.22
N ALA A 102 -3.41 -9.87 0.09
CA ALA A 102 -3.96 -10.34 1.36
C ALA A 102 -3.80 -11.87 1.52
N LEU A 103 -4.05 -12.64 0.47
CA LEU A 103 -3.83 -14.09 0.47
C LEU A 103 -2.36 -14.43 0.69
N ALA A 104 -1.44 -13.76 -0.02
CA ALA A 104 0.00 -13.92 0.20
C ALA A 104 0.38 -13.56 1.65
N GLY A 105 -0.21 -12.49 2.19
CA GLY A 105 -0.05 -12.08 3.58
C GLY A 105 -0.51 -13.13 4.58
N LEU A 106 -1.62 -13.82 4.32
CA LEU A 106 -2.09 -14.93 5.17
C LEU A 106 -1.16 -16.14 5.09
N ILE A 107 -0.76 -16.54 3.88
CA ILE A 107 0.12 -17.71 3.66
C ILE A 107 1.44 -17.54 4.40
N ILE A 108 2.04 -16.36 4.34
CA ILE A 108 3.32 -16.07 4.97
C ILE A 108 3.15 -15.66 6.44
N GLY A 109 2.10 -14.89 6.76
CA GLY A 109 1.84 -14.40 8.09
C GLY A 109 1.65 -15.53 9.10
N ILE A 110 0.85 -16.55 8.78
CA ILE A 110 0.57 -17.65 9.70
C ILE A 110 1.86 -18.34 10.23
N PRO A 111 2.81 -18.77 9.39
CA PRO A 111 4.04 -19.35 9.88
C PRO A 111 5.01 -18.33 10.53
N THR A 112 5.06 -17.10 10.00
CA THR A 112 6.03 -16.10 10.48
C THR A 112 5.62 -15.45 11.79
N LEU A 113 4.33 -15.42 12.15
CA LEU A 113 3.85 -14.93 13.44
C LEU A 113 4.39 -15.73 14.65
N ARG A 114 4.93 -16.93 14.42
CA ARG A 114 5.59 -17.73 15.46
C ARG A 114 7.03 -17.26 15.74
N LEU A 115 7.60 -16.47 14.85
CA LEU A 115 8.97 -15.96 14.94
C LEU A 115 8.95 -14.62 15.69
N LYS A 116 10.03 -14.35 16.43
CA LYS A 116 10.18 -13.12 17.22
C LYS A 116 11.42 -12.34 16.77
N GLY A 117 11.37 -11.01 16.88
CA GLY A 117 12.51 -10.14 16.65
C GLY A 117 13.12 -10.31 15.25
N ASP A 118 14.42 -10.49 15.19
CA ASP A 118 15.21 -10.53 13.96
C ASP A 118 14.87 -11.73 13.06
N TYR A 119 14.42 -12.85 13.63
CA TYR A 119 14.00 -14.02 12.86
C TYR A 119 12.77 -13.72 11.99
N LEU A 120 11.85 -12.90 12.47
CA LEU A 120 10.69 -12.43 11.69
C LEU A 120 11.16 -11.56 10.51
N ALA A 121 12.14 -10.66 10.75
CA ALA A 121 12.70 -9.81 9.71
C ALA A 121 13.39 -10.64 8.60
N ILE A 122 14.20 -11.63 8.99
CA ILE A 122 14.90 -12.52 8.04
C ILE A 122 13.90 -13.33 7.22
N ALA A 123 12.86 -13.89 7.86
CA ALA A 123 11.84 -14.68 7.17
C ALA A 123 11.04 -13.83 6.18
N THR A 124 10.67 -12.60 6.56
CA THR A 124 9.93 -11.69 5.67
C THR A 124 10.80 -11.16 4.54
N LEU A 125 12.10 -10.91 4.77
CA LEU A 125 13.05 -10.57 3.72
C LEU A 125 13.18 -11.73 2.71
N GLY A 126 13.37 -12.96 3.21
CA GLY A 126 13.46 -14.16 2.37
C GLY A 126 12.21 -14.35 1.52
N PHE A 127 11.02 -14.08 2.07
CA PHE A 127 9.77 -14.08 1.29
C PHE A 127 9.80 -13.04 0.17
N GLY A 128 10.19 -11.80 0.46
CA GLY A 128 10.29 -10.75 -0.56
C GLY A 128 11.21 -11.15 -1.71
N GLU A 129 12.34 -11.80 -1.39
CA GLU A 129 13.30 -12.28 -2.38
C GLU A 129 12.75 -13.48 -3.19
N ILE A 130 12.05 -14.42 -2.55
CA ILE A 130 11.36 -15.51 -3.25
C ILE A 130 10.35 -14.95 -4.25
N VAL A 131 9.52 -14.00 -3.84
CA VAL A 131 8.53 -13.36 -4.72
C VAL A 131 9.23 -12.70 -5.91
N ARG A 132 10.32 -11.96 -5.67
CA ARG A 132 11.12 -11.33 -6.72
C ARG A 132 11.64 -12.36 -7.72
N ILE A 133 12.26 -13.43 -7.26
CA ILE A 133 12.81 -14.48 -8.12
C ILE A 133 11.71 -15.19 -8.91
N VAL A 134 10.57 -15.47 -8.29
CA VAL A 134 9.42 -16.11 -8.95
C VAL A 134 8.94 -15.25 -10.11
N PHE A 135 8.71 -13.94 -9.91
CA PHE A 135 8.24 -13.06 -10.99
C PHE A 135 9.28 -12.84 -12.09
N LEU A 136 10.59 -12.86 -11.77
CA LEU A 136 11.65 -12.79 -12.77
C LEU A 136 11.70 -14.03 -13.70
N ASN A 137 11.23 -15.18 -13.23
CA ASN A 137 11.28 -16.45 -13.97
C ASN A 137 9.93 -16.84 -14.62
N ILE A 138 8.87 -16.06 -14.45
CA ILE A 138 7.58 -16.34 -15.08
C ILE A 138 7.44 -15.51 -16.36
N ASP A 139 7.59 -16.14 -17.52
CA ASP A 139 7.46 -15.50 -18.84
C ASP A 139 6.07 -14.87 -19.06
N TYR A 140 5.03 -15.41 -18.46
CA TYR A 140 3.65 -14.91 -18.57
C TYR A 140 3.50 -13.46 -18.10
N VAL A 141 4.32 -13.02 -17.15
CA VAL A 141 4.36 -11.66 -16.62
C VAL A 141 5.53 -10.83 -17.14
N GLY A 142 6.18 -11.29 -18.20
CA GLY A 142 7.30 -10.61 -18.86
C GLY A 142 8.68 -10.96 -18.28
N GLY A 143 8.76 -11.87 -17.31
CA GLY A 143 10.02 -12.34 -16.74
C GLY A 143 10.94 -11.21 -16.30
N ALA A 144 12.20 -11.28 -16.69
CA ALA A 144 13.21 -10.28 -16.33
C ALA A 144 12.97 -8.87 -16.95
N SER A 145 12.21 -8.79 -18.07
CA SER A 145 11.85 -7.51 -18.70
C SER A 145 10.70 -6.79 -17.99
N GLY A 146 9.96 -7.51 -17.15
CA GLY A 146 8.76 -7.01 -16.49
C GLY A 146 7.56 -6.87 -17.43
N MET A 147 6.41 -6.51 -16.86
CA MET A 147 5.17 -6.30 -17.62
C MET A 147 4.97 -4.81 -17.92
N THR A 148 4.83 -4.46 -19.19
CA THR A 148 4.45 -3.11 -19.60
C THR A 148 2.95 -2.91 -19.34
N VAL A 149 2.60 -1.97 -18.48
CA VAL A 149 1.22 -1.67 -18.08
C VAL A 149 0.82 -0.30 -18.60
N SER A 150 -0.39 -0.19 -19.16
CA SER A 150 -0.96 1.09 -19.55
C SER A 150 -1.17 1.98 -18.32
N HIS A 151 -1.00 3.30 -18.48
CA HIS A 151 -1.19 4.28 -17.40
C HIS A 151 -2.70 4.48 -17.12
N LEU A 152 -3.28 3.59 -16.31
CA LEU A 152 -4.71 3.60 -15.96
C LEU A 152 -4.99 4.36 -14.65
N THR A 153 -3.97 4.60 -13.85
CA THR A 153 -4.10 5.28 -12.57
C THR A 153 -4.26 6.79 -12.82
N THR A 154 -5.42 7.33 -12.51
CA THR A 154 -5.65 8.78 -12.52
C THR A 154 -5.44 9.37 -11.14
N TRP A 155 -5.21 10.68 -11.07
CA TRP A 155 -4.98 11.40 -9.83
C TRP A 155 -6.08 11.16 -8.75
N PRO A 156 -7.39 11.20 -9.08
CA PRO A 156 -8.44 10.91 -8.10
C PRO A 156 -8.35 9.52 -7.50
N TRP A 157 -7.96 8.49 -8.29
CA TRP A 157 -7.76 7.13 -7.78
C TRP A 157 -6.63 7.06 -6.77
N LEU A 158 -5.50 7.73 -7.06
CA LEU A 158 -4.36 7.77 -6.14
C LEU A 158 -4.75 8.40 -4.80
N ILE A 159 -5.35 9.57 -4.83
CA ILE A 159 -5.78 10.28 -3.62
C ILE A 159 -6.85 9.49 -2.86
N GLY A 160 -7.80 8.89 -3.59
CA GLY A 160 -8.80 8.00 -2.99
C GLY A 160 -8.16 6.85 -2.21
N CYS A 161 -7.15 6.19 -2.78
CA CYS A 161 -6.40 5.13 -2.11
C CYS A 161 -5.59 5.64 -0.91
N VAL A 162 -4.95 6.81 -1.01
CA VAL A 162 -4.22 7.43 0.11
C VAL A 162 -5.16 7.71 1.28
N LEU A 163 -6.30 8.38 1.01
CA LEU A 163 -7.29 8.70 2.04
C LEU A 163 -7.89 7.44 2.67
N LEU A 164 -8.24 6.46 1.84
CA LEU A 164 -8.75 5.17 2.31
C LEU A 164 -7.74 4.48 3.23
N THR A 165 -6.47 4.45 2.85
CA THR A 165 -5.39 3.86 3.67
C THR A 165 -5.28 4.56 5.03
N VAL A 166 -5.27 5.89 5.05
CA VAL A 166 -5.20 6.67 6.30
C VAL A 166 -6.41 6.41 7.17
N VAL A 167 -7.62 6.42 6.62
CA VAL A 167 -8.86 6.16 7.36
C VAL A 167 -8.86 4.75 7.95
N VAL A 168 -8.46 3.75 7.16
CA VAL A 168 -8.39 2.36 7.64
C VAL A 168 -7.38 2.22 8.79
N ILE A 169 -6.19 2.80 8.65
CA ILE A 169 -5.15 2.74 9.69
C ILE A 169 -5.61 3.43 10.98
N VAL A 170 -6.19 4.63 10.87
CA VAL A 170 -6.68 5.38 12.05
C VAL A 170 -7.81 4.62 12.74
N ASN A 171 -8.77 4.09 11.98
CA ASN A 171 -9.87 3.30 12.54
C ASN A 171 -9.36 2.01 13.18
N PHE A 172 -8.43 1.31 12.54
CA PHE A 172 -7.83 0.10 13.09
C PHE A 172 -7.11 0.39 14.40
N THR A 173 -6.26 1.41 14.44
CA THR A 173 -5.49 1.79 15.63
C THR A 173 -6.40 2.14 16.82
N ASN A 174 -7.53 2.80 16.56
CA ASN A 174 -8.50 3.16 17.60
C ASN A 174 -9.47 2.02 17.96
N SER A 175 -9.46 0.92 17.20
CA SER A 175 -10.30 -0.24 17.46
C SER A 175 -9.82 -1.07 18.66
N THR A 176 -10.65 -2.00 19.11
CA THR A 176 -10.29 -2.97 20.17
C THR A 176 -9.13 -3.86 19.73
N HIS A 177 -9.09 -4.24 18.44
CA HIS A 177 -8.00 -5.05 17.89
C HIS A 177 -6.68 -4.29 17.84
N GLY A 178 -6.69 -3.02 17.42
CA GLY A 178 -5.50 -2.17 17.42
C GLY A 178 -4.91 -1.98 18.80
N ARG A 179 -5.76 -1.73 19.80
CA ARG A 179 -5.34 -1.62 21.22
C ARG A 179 -4.76 -2.94 21.75
N ALA A 180 -5.32 -4.08 21.37
CA ALA A 180 -4.75 -5.39 21.71
C ALA A 180 -3.36 -5.58 21.10
N CYS A 181 -3.15 -5.19 19.83
CA CYS A 181 -1.83 -5.24 19.19
C CYS A 181 -0.80 -4.36 19.92
N ILE A 182 -1.18 -3.15 20.35
CA ILE A 182 -0.30 -2.26 21.12
C ILE A 182 0.09 -2.89 22.46
N SER A 183 -0.85 -3.51 23.17
CA SER A 183 -0.58 -4.14 24.45
C SER A 183 0.38 -5.35 24.34
N ILE A 184 0.31 -6.10 23.24
CA ILE A 184 1.23 -7.22 22.98
C ILE A 184 2.66 -6.71 22.70
N ARG A 185 2.80 -5.54 22.06
CA ARG A 185 4.10 -4.91 21.82
C ARG A 185 4.81 -4.50 23.10
N GLU A 186 4.06 -4.04 24.10
CA GLU A 186 4.61 -3.51 25.35
C GLU A 186 4.92 -4.60 26.39
N ASN A 187 4.58 -5.85 26.13
CA ASN A 187 4.84 -7.01 26.99
C ASN A 187 6.01 -7.84 26.45
#